data_aa93cb7299cfe7cd7484a98ede95993d
#
_entry.id   aa93cb7299cfe7cd7484a98ede95993d
#
_cell.length_a   1.000
_cell.length_b   1.000
_cell.length_c   1.000
_cell.angle_alpha   90.00
_cell.angle_beta   90.00
_cell.angle_gamma   90.00
#
_symmetry.space_group_name_H-M   'P 1'
#
loop_
_entity.id
_entity.type
_entity.pdbx_description
1 polymer ?
#
loop_
_entity_poly.entity_id
_entity_poly.type
_entity_poly.pdbx_seq_one_letter_code
_entity_poly.pdbx_strand_id
1 'polypeptide(L)'
;MTKRDSDNPQGFSRRQALKLGAVSTVAVGAPAFFTRNAWAENFRNDPGNASSVTFGFNVPQTGPYADEGADELRAYKLAVKHLNGEGDGGMLNTMTPKHLKGNGVLGKKVVYVTGDTQTKSDAARASAKRMMEKDGVIMISGGSSSGVAVAVQGLAQEMGVIFMCGLTHSNDTTGKDKKRYGFRHFFNAYMSGRALGPVLKEEYGNQRQAYHLTADYTWGWTQEESIKNTTEELGWKTTATVRTPVGAGDFSQYITPVLNSGADVLILNHYGKDMINSLTQAVQFGLRDKQVNGKNFEIIVPLFSRLMAQGAGDNIKGILGTTNWNWSLQDDASKAFVKSFGQEYGAPPSQAAQTCYVQALLYANACEMAGTFYPPEVIKALEGFKFDGMGNGPTEYRAADHQCFKDVLVVRGNENPSSQFDLLKVVKIVPRSQVEYDPKIFGGDLGPYKV
;
A
#
# COMPACT_ATOMS: atom_id res chain seq x y z
N MET A 1 46.17 51.11 -58.33
CA MET A 1 45.10 52.07 -58.10
C MET A 1 44.01 51.51 -57.29
N THR A 2 43.84 52.13 -56.14
CA THR A 2 42.68 52.23 -55.21
C THR A 2 42.13 50.94 -54.49
N LYS A 3 42.43 50.99 -53.24
CA LYS A 3 41.81 50.24 -52.12
C LYS A 3 40.31 50.51 -51.99
N ARG A 4 39.59 49.53 -51.40
CA ARG A 4 38.48 49.80 -50.53
C ARG A 4 38.47 48.77 -49.40
N ASP A 5 38.52 49.32 -48.19
CA ASP A 5 38.34 48.63 -46.92
C ASP A 5 36.88 48.16 -46.73
N SER A 6 36.68 47.04 -46.06
CA SER A 6 35.41 46.67 -45.47
C SER A 6 35.64 46.12 -44.08
N ASP A 7 35.10 46.80 -43.09
CA ASP A 7 35.09 46.53 -41.66
C ASP A 7 34.47 45.17 -41.32
N ASN A 8 35.14 44.45 -40.42
CA ASN A 8 34.64 43.25 -39.79
C ASN A 8 34.34 43.51 -38.29
N PRO A 9 33.15 43.28 -37.77
CA PRO A 9 32.87 43.49 -36.37
C PRO A 9 33.44 42.35 -35.52
N GLN A 10 34.15 42.71 -34.47
CA GLN A 10 34.85 41.83 -33.53
C GLN A 10 33.88 40.94 -32.78
N GLY A 11 34.09 39.62 -32.94
CA GLY A 11 33.46 38.60 -32.11
C GLY A 11 34.12 38.51 -30.74
N PHE A 12 33.33 38.47 -29.69
CA PHE A 12 33.79 38.28 -28.30
C PHE A 12 34.47 36.92 -28.12
N SER A 13 35.71 36.93 -27.61
CA SER A 13 36.51 35.74 -27.38
C SER A 13 36.04 35.00 -26.09
N ARG A 14 36.01 33.68 -26.18
CA ARG A 14 35.66 32.76 -25.05
C ARG A 14 36.49 32.99 -23.75
N ARG A 15 37.57 33.77 -23.80
CA ARG A 15 38.39 34.12 -22.62
C ARG A 15 37.85 35.32 -21.83
N GLN A 16 36.93 36.11 -22.36
CA GLN A 16 36.33 37.24 -21.60
C GLN A 16 35.09 36.86 -20.84
N ALA A 17 34.45 35.70 -21.11
CA ALA A 17 33.31 35.16 -20.38
C ALA A 17 33.69 34.50 -19.03
N LEU A 18 34.99 34.32 -18.73
CA LEU A 18 35.44 33.58 -17.53
C LEU A 18 35.93 34.54 -16.38
N LYS A 19 35.72 35.84 -16.48
CA LYS A 19 36.13 36.82 -15.45
C LYS A 19 35.01 37.53 -14.72
N LEU A 20 33.73 37.11 -14.94
CA LEU A 20 32.58 37.66 -14.19
C LEU A 20 31.73 36.49 -13.66
N GLY A 21 32.01 36.04 -12.43
CA GLY A 21 31.12 35.06 -11.82
C GLY A 21 31.72 34.28 -10.64
N ALA A 22 32.46 34.90 -9.78
CA ALA A 22 32.72 34.34 -8.44
C ALA A 22 32.08 35.24 -7.38
N VAL A 23 30.75 35.13 -7.25
CA VAL A 23 30.04 35.55 -6.04
C VAL A 23 29.26 34.31 -5.59
N SER A 24 29.77 33.71 -4.51
CA SER A 24 29.10 32.60 -3.81
C SER A 24 27.89 33.18 -3.09
N THR A 25 26.72 33.02 -3.68
CA THR A 25 25.45 33.15 -2.98
C THR A 25 24.99 31.78 -2.53
N VAL A 26 24.96 31.59 -1.23
CA VAL A 26 24.25 30.50 -0.58
C VAL A 26 22.79 30.61 -1.01
N ALA A 27 22.35 29.74 -1.94
CA ALA A 27 20.95 29.62 -2.32
C ALA A 27 20.23 28.90 -1.19
N VAL A 28 19.62 29.68 -0.29
CA VAL A 28 18.48 29.19 0.50
C VAL A 28 17.43 28.78 -0.48
N GLY A 29 17.03 27.48 -0.43
CA GLY A 29 16.09 26.89 -1.36
C GLY A 29 14.76 27.65 -1.41
N ALA A 30 14.59 28.47 -2.44
CA ALA A 30 13.28 28.96 -2.81
C ALA A 30 12.46 27.76 -3.36
N PRO A 31 11.18 27.61 -3.00
CA PRO A 31 10.33 26.62 -3.61
C PRO A 31 10.31 26.86 -5.12
N ALA A 32 10.60 25.83 -5.89
CA ALA A 32 10.48 25.88 -7.34
C ALA A 32 9.02 26.23 -7.68
N PHE A 33 8.78 27.46 -8.15
CA PHE A 33 7.51 27.83 -8.73
C PHE A 33 7.40 27.07 -10.05
N PHE A 34 6.53 26.02 -10.07
CA PHE A 34 6.17 25.35 -11.29
C PHE A 34 5.44 26.35 -12.20
N THR A 35 6.13 26.86 -13.20
CA THR A 35 5.47 27.63 -14.25
C THR A 35 4.55 26.66 -15.00
N ARG A 36 3.26 27.00 -15.03
CA ARG A 36 2.26 26.28 -15.83
C ARG A 36 2.78 26.20 -17.26
N ASN A 37 3.28 25.03 -17.66
CA ASN A 37 3.70 24.80 -19.05
C ASN A 37 2.45 24.70 -19.92
N ALA A 38 2.44 25.41 -21.03
CA ALA A 38 1.34 25.41 -22.01
C ALA A 38 1.01 24.02 -22.61
N TRP A 39 1.79 22.99 -22.27
CA TRP A 39 1.60 21.59 -22.68
C TRP A 39 0.67 20.79 -21.75
N ALA A 40 0.24 21.38 -20.61
CA ALA A 40 -0.61 20.73 -19.63
C ALA A 40 -2.11 20.79 -19.97
N GLU A 41 -2.49 21.35 -21.09
CA GLU A 41 -3.87 21.75 -21.38
C GLU A 41 -4.74 20.69 -22.06
N ASN A 42 -4.38 19.42 -22.13
CA ASN A 42 -5.29 18.39 -22.66
C ASN A 42 -4.87 16.98 -22.21
N PHE A 43 -4.94 16.70 -20.91
CA PHE A 43 -4.80 15.33 -20.43
C PHE A 43 -6.18 14.67 -20.26
N ARG A 44 -6.19 13.33 -20.18
CA ARG A 44 -7.43 12.58 -19.97
C ARG A 44 -8.11 13.02 -18.67
N ASN A 45 -9.40 13.36 -18.79
CA ASN A 45 -10.26 13.77 -17.68
C ASN A 45 -9.82 15.08 -17.01
N ASP A 46 -9.16 15.98 -17.76
CA ASP A 46 -8.90 17.33 -17.27
C ASP A 46 -10.22 17.98 -16.83
N PRO A 47 -10.34 18.38 -15.55
CA PRO A 47 -11.57 18.99 -15.07
C PRO A 47 -11.79 20.42 -15.60
N GLY A 48 -10.79 21.03 -16.23
CA GLY A 48 -10.87 22.39 -16.76
C GLY A 48 -11.54 23.35 -15.78
N ASN A 49 -12.65 23.97 -16.18
CA ASN A 49 -13.43 24.91 -15.36
C ASN A 49 -14.55 24.24 -14.53
N ALA A 50 -14.63 22.90 -14.49
CA ALA A 50 -15.63 22.24 -13.66
C ALA A 50 -15.48 22.60 -12.17
N SER A 51 -16.58 22.67 -11.44
CA SER A 51 -16.59 22.96 -10.00
C SER A 51 -16.23 21.77 -9.13
N SER A 52 -16.14 20.58 -9.72
CA SER A 52 -15.81 19.34 -9.02
C SER A 52 -14.82 18.47 -9.80
N VAL A 53 -14.18 17.56 -9.07
CA VAL A 53 -13.33 16.48 -9.61
C VAL A 53 -13.83 15.14 -9.12
N THR A 54 -13.70 14.10 -9.94
CA THR A 54 -14.21 12.76 -9.63
C THR A 54 -13.06 11.81 -9.28
N PHE A 55 -13.13 11.18 -8.09
CA PHE A 55 -12.26 10.08 -7.70
C PHE A 55 -12.94 8.74 -7.98
N GLY A 56 -12.20 7.74 -8.42
CA GLY A 56 -12.70 6.39 -8.64
C GLY A 56 -12.24 5.43 -7.54
N PHE A 57 -13.19 4.77 -6.85
CA PHE A 57 -12.89 3.78 -5.81
C PHE A 57 -13.31 2.38 -6.28
N ASN A 58 -12.32 1.59 -6.68
CA ASN A 58 -12.51 0.27 -7.27
C ASN A 58 -12.11 -0.80 -6.25
N VAL A 59 -13.04 -1.21 -5.40
CA VAL A 59 -12.82 -2.10 -4.26
C VAL A 59 -13.58 -3.42 -4.43
N PRO A 60 -13.19 -4.51 -3.75
CA PRO A 60 -13.97 -5.75 -3.76
C PRO A 60 -15.22 -5.59 -2.90
N GLN A 61 -16.36 -5.25 -3.51
CA GLN A 61 -17.64 -5.19 -2.82
C GLN A 61 -18.28 -6.58 -2.68
N THR A 62 -17.85 -7.54 -3.51
CA THR A 62 -18.20 -8.97 -3.46
C THR A 62 -16.95 -9.84 -3.57
N GLY A 63 -17.09 -11.15 -3.30
CA GLY A 63 -15.99 -12.12 -3.39
C GLY A 63 -15.25 -12.34 -2.05
N PRO A 64 -14.10 -13.05 -2.06
CA PRO A 64 -13.40 -13.48 -0.85
C PRO A 64 -12.83 -12.33 0.01
N TYR A 65 -12.67 -11.12 -0.55
CA TYR A 65 -12.16 -9.94 0.16
C TYR A 65 -13.22 -8.84 0.37
N ALA A 66 -14.51 -9.20 0.31
CA ALA A 66 -15.62 -8.25 0.42
C ALA A 66 -15.63 -7.47 1.75
N ASP A 67 -15.25 -8.11 2.85
CA ASP A 67 -15.22 -7.48 4.18
C ASP A 67 -14.15 -6.36 4.24
N GLU A 68 -12.98 -6.61 3.65
CA GLU A 68 -11.93 -5.58 3.51
C GLU A 68 -12.39 -4.46 2.57
N GLY A 69 -12.99 -4.79 1.44
CA GLY A 69 -13.49 -3.81 0.47
C GLY A 69 -14.60 -2.91 1.02
N ALA A 70 -15.46 -3.45 1.90
CA ALA A 70 -16.46 -2.64 2.59
C ALA A 70 -15.81 -1.59 3.52
N ASP A 71 -14.77 -1.98 4.24
CA ASP A 71 -14.04 -1.08 5.15
C ASP A 71 -13.19 -0.05 4.37
N GLU A 72 -12.57 -0.47 3.27
CA GLU A 72 -11.90 0.42 2.31
C GLU A 72 -12.84 1.51 1.80
N LEU A 73 -14.05 1.13 1.37
CA LEU A 73 -15.02 2.06 0.81
C LEU A 73 -15.52 3.07 1.86
N ARG A 74 -15.72 2.63 3.11
CA ARG A 74 -16.03 3.53 4.24
C ARG A 74 -14.94 4.59 4.41
N ALA A 75 -13.68 4.17 4.39
CA ALA A 75 -12.53 5.04 4.55
C ALA A 75 -12.39 6.06 3.41
N TYR A 76 -12.59 5.65 2.16
CA TYR A 76 -12.61 6.56 1.02
C TYR A 76 -13.72 7.61 1.12
N LYS A 77 -14.94 7.20 1.52
CA LYS A 77 -16.05 8.13 1.74
C LYS A 77 -15.72 9.15 2.82
N LEU A 78 -15.11 8.71 3.92
CA LEU A 78 -14.67 9.59 5.00
C LEU A 78 -13.55 10.54 4.51
N ALA A 79 -12.60 10.06 3.72
CA ALA A 79 -11.55 10.91 3.14
C ALA A 79 -12.15 12.01 2.26
N VAL A 80 -13.14 11.69 1.42
CA VAL A 80 -13.83 12.67 0.56
C VAL A 80 -14.56 13.72 1.40
N LYS A 81 -15.24 13.31 2.49
CA LYS A 81 -15.86 14.26 3.45
C LYS A 81 -14.81 15.24 4.00
N HIS A 82 -13.70 14.73 4.52
CA HIS A 82 -12.64 15.55 5.11
C HIS A 82 -11.96 16.46 4.08
N LEU A 83 -11.72 15.98 2.84
CA LEU A 83 -11.21 16.80 1.74
C LEU A 83 -12.13 17.98 1.42
N ASN A 84 -13.43 17.79 1.51
CA ASN A 84 -14.43 18.83 1.27
C ASN A 84 -14.71 19.74 2.49
N GLY A 85 -13.97 19.54 3.60
CA GLY A 85 -14.17 20.32 4.83
C GLY A 85 -15.36 19.89 5.67
N GLU A 86 -15.86 18.68 5.46
CA GLU A 86 -16.94 18.11 6.24
C GLU A 86 -16.38 17.21 7.38
N GLY A 87 -17.04 17.21 8.55
CA GLY A 87 -16.61 16.43 9.71
C GLY A 87 -15.47 17.05 10.50
N ASP A 88 -14.73 16.23 11.26
CA ASP A 88 -13.67 16.67 12.17
C ASP A 88 -12.27 16.70 11.54
N GLY A 89 -12.14 16.30 10.27
CA GLY A 89 -10.91 16.34 9.50
C GLY A 89 -9.96 15.15 9.73
N GLY A 90 -10.10 14.36 10.79
CA GLY A 90 -9.29 13.17 11.06
C GLY A 90 -7.79 13.38 10.87
N MET A 91 -7.10 12.47 10.18
CA MET A 91 -5.66 12.57 9.89
C MET A 91 -5.28 13.74 8.98
N LEU A 92 -6.23 14.40 8.31
CA LEU A 92 -5.96 15.62 7.56
C LEU A 92 -5.37 16.72 8.46
N ASN A 93 -5.72 16.73 9.75
CA ASN A 93 -5.24 17.72 10.72
C ASN A 93 -3.83 17.44 11.24
N THR A 94 -3.37 16.20 11.16
CA THR A 94 -2.06 15.78 11.68
C THR A 94 -1.00 15.62 10.58
N MET A 95 -1.42 15.53 9.33
CA MET A 95 -0.53 15.35 8.17
C MET A 95 0.50 16.47 8.05
N THR A 96 1.77 16.12 7.84
CA THR A 96 2.89 17.07 7.69
C THR A 96 3.88 16.57 6.62
N PRO A 97 4.26 17.36 5.59
CA PRO A 97 3.69 18.65 5.24
C PRO A 97 2.27 18.54 4.63
N LYS A 98 1.41 19.47 5.02
CA LYS A 98 0.04 19.55 4.51
C LYS A 98 -0.12 20.74 3.57
N HIS A 99 -0.57 20.49 2.34
CA HIS A 99 -0.94 21.50 1.35
C HIS A 99 -2.46 21.61 1.17
N LEU A 100 -3.20 20.62 1.62
CA LEU A 100 -4.66 20.55 1.60
C LEU A 100 -5.28 21.64 2.50
N LYS A 101 -6.32 22.31 1.99
CA LYS A 101 -6.99 23.44 2.64
C LYS A 101 -8.34 23.06 3.28
N GLY A 102 -8.83 21.82 3.03
CA GLY A 102 -10.12 21.35 3.52
C GLY A 102 -11.34 22.00 2.83
N ASN A 103 -11.17 22.41 1.58
CA ASN A 103 -12.23 22.98 0.74
C ASN A 103 -12.26 22.35 -0.66
N GLY A 104 -12.04 21.04 -0.72
CA GLY A 104 -11.80 20.29 -1.95
C GLY A 104 -10.33 20.21 -2.31
N VAL A 105 -10.02 20.01 -3.59
CA VAL A 105 -8.68 19.97 -4.14
C VAL A 105 -8.55 21.00 -5.24
N LEU A 106 -7.56 21.87 -5.16
CA LEU A 106 -7.39 23.02 -6.04
C LEU A 106 -8.68 23.85 -6.21
N GLY A 107 -9.44 24.01 -5.11
CA GLY A 107 -10.69 24.74 -5.07
C GLY A 107 -11.89 24.02 -5.72
N LYS A 108 -11.74 22.75 -6.12
CA LYS A 108 -12.81 21.94 -6.71
C LYS A 108 -13.33 20.94 -5.69
N LYS A 109 -14.66 20.79 -5.60
CA LYS A 109 -15.29 19.79 -4.75
C LYS A 109 -14.90 18.38 -5.21
N VAL A 110 -14.51 17.51 -4.28
CA VAL A 110 -14.25 16.09 -4.59
C VAL A 110 -15.58 15.34 -4.55
N VAL A 111 -15.88 14.66 -5.66
CA VAL A 111 -16.95 13.67 -5.76
C VAL A 111 -16.35 12.32 -6.11
N TYR A 112 -17.12 11.23 -6.00
CA TYR A 112 -16.59 9.91 -6.27
C TYR A 112 -17.59 8.99 -6.98
N VAL A 113 -17.04 7.99 -7.67
CA VAL A 113 -17.75 6.83 -8.21
C VAL A 113 -17.11 5.55 -7.68
N THR A 114 -17.87 4.47 -7.66
CA THR A 114 -17.40 3.19 -7.12
C THR A 114 -17.52 2.08 -8.14
N GLY A 115 -16.67 1.05 -7.99
CA GLY A 115 -16.72 -0.17 -8.76
C GLY A 115 -16.52 -1.40 -7.86
N ASP A 116 -16.97 -2.54 -8.35
CA ASP A 116 -16.76 -3.83 -7.70
C ASP A 116 -15.70 -4.62 -8.48
N THR A 117 -14.58 -4.92 -7.81
CA THR A 117 -13.51 -5.74 -8.41
C THR A 117 -13.81 -7.23 -8.34
N GLN A 118 -14.76 -7.66 -7.50
CA GLN A 118 -15.07 -9.08 -7.23
C GLN A 118 -13.83 -9.91 -6.83
N THR A 119 -12.73 -9.27 -6.45
CA THR A 119 -11.40 -9.87 -6.27
C THR A 119 -10.85 -10.51 -7.58
N LYS A 120 -11.35 -10.12 -8.75
CA LYS A 120 -10.99 -10.63 -10.08
C LYS A 120 -10.39 -9.54 -10.95
N SER A 121 -9.26 -9.84 -11.59
CA SER A 121 -8.53 -8.89 -12.45
C SER A 121 -9.36 -8.36 -13.61
N ASP A 122 -10.13 -9.23 -14.28
CA ASP A 122 -10.95 -8.83 -15.44
C ASP A 122 -12.10 -7.90 -15.04
N ALA A 123 -12.82 -8.24 -13.96
CA ALA A 123 -13.90 -7.41 -13.42
C ALA A 123 -13.35 -6.03 -12.98
N ALA A 124 -12.21 -6.02 -12.29
CA ALA A 124 -11.55 -4.81 -11.84
C ALA A 124 -11.09 -3.92 -13.01
N ARG A 125 -10.48 -4.53 -14.05
CA ARG A 125 -10.04 -3.81 -15.25
C ARG A 125 -11.23 -3.21 -16.01
N ALA A 126 -12.32 -3.96 -16.17
CA ALA A 126 -13.54 -3.49 -16.83
C ALA A 126 -14.18 -2.32 -16.06
N SER A 127 -14.30 -2.44 -14.75
CA SER A 127 -14.81 -1.40 -13.85
C SER A 127 -13.94 -0.14 -13.91
N ALA A 128 -12.61 -0.27 -13.77
CA ALA A 128 -11.67 0.84 -13.84
C ALA A 128 -11.72 1.54 -15.20
N LYS A 129 -11.78 0.78 -16.31
CA LYS A 129 -11.90 1.34 -17.67
C LYS A 129 -13.17 2.18 -17.82
N ARG A 130 -14.31 1.68 -17.34
CA ARG A 130 -15.57 2.44 -17.35
C ARG A 130 -15.42 3.77 -16.60
N MET A 131 -14.83 3.75 -15.39
CA MET A 131 -14.61 4.96 -14.59
C MET A 131 -13.74 5.98 -15.33
N MET A 132 -12.65 5.53 -15.96
CA MET A 132 -11.72 6.39 -16.70
C MET A 132 -12.34 6.96 -18.00
N GLU A 133 -13.18 6.20 -18.71
CA GLU A 133 -13.72 6.58 -20.01
C GLU A 133 -15.06 7.31 -19.93
N LYS A 134 -15.90 6.96 -18.94
CA LYS A 134 -17.28 7.46 -18.86
C LYS A 134 -17.54 8.36 -17.67
N ASP A 135 -16.91 8.08 -16.53
CA ASP A 135 -17.20 8.82 -15.30
C ASP A 135 -16.19 9.96 -15.05
N GLY A 136 -15.18 10.12 -15.92
CA GLY A 136 -14.24 11.22 -15.90
C GLY A 136 -13.34 11.25 -14.67
N VAL A 137 -12.98 10.09 -14.10
CA VAL A 137 -12.14 10.05 -12.91
C VAL A 137 -10.73 10.53 -13.19
N ILE A 138 -10.20 11.37 -12.31
CA ILE A 138 -8.83 11.89 -12.39
C ILE A 138 -7.81 10.97 -11.71
N MET A 139 -8.27 10.07 -10.84
CA MET A 139 -7.48 9.03 -10.20
C MET A 139 -8.35 7.82 -9.90
N ILE A 140 -7.74 6.64 -9.81
CA ILE A 140 -8.36 5.43 -9.28
C ILE A 140 -7.60 4.97 -8.05
N SER A 141 -8.31 4.50 -7.03
CA SER A 141 -7.74 3.87 -5.85
C SER A 141 -8.54 2.62 -5.47
N GLY A 142 -7.92 1.69 -4.74
CA GLY A 142 -8.53 0.45 -4.28
C GLY A 142 -7.78 -0.81 -4.70
N GLY A 143 -8.50 -1.92 -4.77
CA GLY A 143 -7.98 -3.21 -5.19
C GLY A 143 -7.27 -3.99 -4.08
N SER A 144 -7.99 -4.72 -3.24
CA SER A 144 -7.42 -5.52 -2.14
C SER A 144 -6.72 -6.80 -2.59
N SER A 145 -6.64 -7.09 -3.87
CA SER A 145 -5.91 -8.21 -4.46
C SER A 145 -4.72 -7.71 -5.27
N SER A 146 -3.54 -8.29 -5.07
CA SER A 146 -2.35 -7.89 -5.83
C SER A 146 -2.47 -8.22 -7.33
N GLY A 147 -3.18 -9.29 -7.70
CA GLY A 147 -3.48 -9.58 -9.09
C GLY A 147 -4.38 -8.51 -9.73
N VAL A 148 -5.37 -8.01 -8.97
CA VAL A 148 -6.22 -6.87 -9.37
C VAL A 148 -5.36 -5.61 -9.52
N ALA A 149 -4.49 -5.31 -8.55
CA ALA A 149 -3.65 -4.12 -8.60
C ALA A 149 -2.72 -4.11 -9.82
N VAL A 150 -2.08 -5.23 -10.15
CA VAL A 150 -1.23 -5.36 -11.34
C VAL A 150 -2.04 -5.09 -12.62
N ALA A 151 -3.25 -5.63 -12.73
CA ALA A 151 -4.13 -5.43 -13.89
C ALA A 151 -4.60 -3.96 -14.02
N VAL A 152 -4.99 -3.32 -12.91
CA VAL A 152 -5.49 -1.95 -12.90
C VAL A 152 -4.35 -0.95 -13.12
N GLN A 153 -3.17 -1.15 -12.52
CA GLN A 153 -2.03 -0.24 -12.77
C GLN A 153 -1.51 -0.32 -14.21
N GLY A 154 -1.60 -1.50 -14.85
CA GLY A 154 -1.32 -1.65 -16.28
C GLY A 154 -2.27 -0.79 -17.12
N LEU A 155 -3.57 -0.85 -16.83
CA LEU A 155 -4.58 0.00 -17.47
C LEU A 155 -4.36 1.50 -17.16
N ALA A 156 -4.03 1.84 -15.92
CA ALA A 156 -3.74 3.20 -15.50
C ALA A 156 -2.56 3.79 -16.29
N GLN A 157 -1.49 3.00 -16.50
CA GLN A 157 -0.37 3.34 -17.35
C GLN A 157 -0.79 3.55 -18.82
N GLU A 158 -1.66 2.69 -19.36
CA GLU A 158 -2.19 2.81 -20.73
C GLU A 158 -3.03 4.09 -20.91
N MET A 159 -3.83 4.41 -19.89
CA MET A 159 -4.83 5.49 -19.94
C MET A 159 -4.30 6.84 -19.45
N GLY A 160 -3.11 6.89 -18.83
CA GLY A 160 -2.54 8.11 -18.26
C GLY A 160 -3.29 8.62 -17.01
N VAL A 161 -3.91 7.72 -16.24
CA VAL A 161 -4.62 8.04 -14.98
C VAL A 161 -3.86 7.44 -13.80
N ILE A 162 -3.64 8.20 -12.73
CA ILE A 162 -2.90 7.71 -11.55
C ILE A 162 -3.72 6.66 -10.80
N PHE A 163 -3.07 5.54 -10.45
CA PHE A 163 -3.60 4.49 -9.60
C PHE A 163 -2.90 4.47 -8.24
N MET A 164 -3.65 4.76 -7.19
CA MET A 164 -3.19 4.65 -5.80
C MET A 164 -3.60 3.28 -5.29
N CYS A 165 -2.67 2.32 -5.32
CA CYS A 165 -2.95 0.93 -4.90
C CYS A 165 -3.41 0.88 -3.45
N GLY A 166 -4.59 0.36 -3.18
CA GLY A 166 -5.13 0.14 -1.85
C GLY A 166 -4.36 -0.94 -1.08
N LEU A 167 -5.07 -1.86 -0.45
CA LEU A 167 -4.44 -2.99 0.20
C LEU A 167 -3.91 -3.98 -0.83
N THR A 168 -2.64 -3.89 -1.20
CA THR A 168 -1.94 -4.85 -2.04
C THR A 168 -0.55 -5.13 -1.47
N HIS A 169 -0.15 -6.38 -1.36
CA HIS A 169 1.02 -6.77 -0.57
C HIS A 169 2.08 -7.57 -1.35
N SER A 170 1.83 -7.96 -2.62
CA SER A 170 2.84 -8.63 -3.45
C SER A 170 4.07 -7.74 -3.69
N ASN A 171 5.25 -8.34 -3.67
CA ASN A 171 6.49 -7.66 -4.08
C ASN A 171 6.40 -7.18 -5.52
N ASP A 172 5.68 -7.91 -6.37
CA ASP A 172 5.55 -7.65 -7.81
C ASP A 172 4.91 -6.30 -8.13
N THR A 173 3.95 -5.84 -7.30
CA THR A 173 3.18 -4.60 -7.56
C THR A 173 4.08 -3.37 -7.75
N THR A 174 5.10 -3.20 -6.91
CA THR A 174 6.11 -2.14 -7.01
C THR A 174 7.50 -2.70 -7.36
N GLY A 175 7.57 -3.96 -7.79
CA GLY A 175 8.73 -4.67 -8.32
C GLY A 175 8.64 -4.84 -9.83
N LYS A 176 8.64 -6.10 -10.30
CA LYS A 176 8.65 -6.42 -11.75
C LYS A 176 7.48 -5.84 -12.53
N ASP A 177 6.32 -5.65 -11.90
CA ASP A 177 5.10 -5.13 -12.53
C ASP A 177 4.86 -3.64 -12.27
N LYS A 178 5.80 -2.93 -11.63
CA LYS A 178 5.67 -1.50 -11.33
C LYS A 178 5.38 -0.67 -12.58
N LYS A 179 4.62 0.41 -12.39
CA LYS A 179 4.24 1.35 -13.45
C LYS A 179 4.39 2.80 -12.99
N ARG A 180 4.72 3.70 -13.93
CA ARG A 180 4.87 5.14 -13.68
C ARG A 180 3.62 5.76 -13.04
N TYR A 181 2.44 5.25 -13.39
CA TYR A 181 1.15 5.74 -12.90
C TYR A 181 0.64 4.97 -11.69
N GLY A 182 1.42 4.03 -11.12
CA GLY A 182 1.05 3.24 -9.94
C GLY A 182 1.85 3.63 -8.71
N PHE A 183 1.16 3.87 -7.57
CA PHE A 183 1.76 4.14 -6.25
C PHE A 183 1.18 3.20 -5.21
N ARG A 184 1.98 2.73 -4.25
CA ARG A 184 1.51 1.86 -3.19
C ARG A 184 1.94 2.35 -1.81
N HIS A 185 0.95 2.66 -0.96
CA HIS A 185 1.17 3.00 0.44
C HIS A 185 1.39 1.77 1.33
N PHE A 186 0.74 0.66 1.02
CA PHE A 186 0.82 -0.57 1.81
C PHE A 186 2.22 -1.20 1.75
N PHE A 187 2.68 -1.80 2.85
CA PHE A 187 3.96 -2.54 2.88
C PHE A 187 3.87 -3.81 2.02
N ASN A 188 4.99 -4.43 1.69
CA ASN A 188 5.00 -5.62 0.85
C ASN A 188 5.41 -6.90 1.62
N ALA A 189 5.35 -8.04 0.94
CA ALA A 189 5.65 -9.35 1.51
C ALA A 189 7.09 -9.47 2.03
N TYR A 190 8.06 -8.85 1.36
CA TYR A 190 9.44 -8.79 1.82
C TYR A 190 9.57 -8.04 3.15
N MET A 191 8.93 -6.89 3.25
CA MET A 191 8.91 -6.09 4.49
C MET A 191 8.25 -6.87 5.64
N SER A 192 7.19 -7.64 5.34
CA SER A 192 6.55 -8.56 6.29
C SER A 192 7.53 -9.61 6.82
N GLY A 193 8.24 -10.30 5.94
CA GLY A 193 9.25 -11.29 6.32
C GLY A 193 10.36 -10.68 7.19
N ARG A 194 10.90 -9.53 6.76
CA ARG A 194 11.97 -8.83 7.51
C ARG A 194 11.51 -8.35 8.88
N ALA A 195 10.27 -7.92 9.02
CA ALA A 195 9.71 -7.50 10.31
C ALA A 195 9.43 -8.69 11.24
N LEU A 196 8.88 -9.78 10.69
CA LEU A 196 8.43 -10.93 11.48
C LEU A 196 9.59 -11.83 11.91
N GLY A 197 10.60 -12.01 11.06
CA GLY A 197 11.71 -12.95 11.29
C GLY A 197 12.38 -12.85 12.66
N PRO A 198 12.83 -11.65 13.10
CA PRO A 198 13.44 -11.51 14.43
C PRO A 198 12.53 -11.94 15.59
N VAL A 199 11.22 -11.70 15.48
CA VAL A 199 10.23 -12.09 16.48
C VAL A 199 10.04 -13.62 16.47
N LEU A 200 9.97 -14.23 15.28
CA LEU A 200 9.89 -15.69 15.16
C LEU A 200 11.10 -16.39 15.76
N LYS A 201 12.30 -15.82 15.59
CA LYS A 201 13.52 -16.35 16.18
C LYS A 201 13.51 -16.27 17.71
N GLU A 202 13.05 -15.14 18.25
CA GLU A 202 12.94 -14.92 19.68
C GLU A 202 11.94 -15.88 20.34
N GLU A 203 10.77 -16.07 19.71
CA GLU A 203 9.67 -16.88 20.26
C GLU A 203 9.87 -18.39 20.06
N TYR A 204 10.36 -18.81 18.88
CA TYR A 204 10.34 -20.21 18.48
C TYR A 204 11.74 -20.80 18.22
N GLY A 205 12.79 -19.99 18.31
CA GLY A 205 14.18 -20.42 18.07
C GLY A 205 14.50 -20.64 16.60
N ASN A 206 15.59 -21.38 16.36
CA ASN A 206 16.17 -21.56 15.01
C ASN A 206 16.07 -23.00 14.47
N GLN A 207 15.29 -23.87 15.08
CA GLN A 207 15.18 -25.29 14.69
C GLN A 207 13.71 -25.69 14.55
N ARG A 208 13.06 -25.23 13.48
CA ARG A 208 11.65 -25.55 13.19
C ARG A 208 11.51 -26.17 11.81
N GLN A 209 10.41 -26.88 11.60
CA GLN A 209 10.03 -27.52 10.35
C GLN A 209 8.75 -26.87 9.84
N ALA A 210 8.84 -26.01 8.81
CA ALA A 210 7.72 -25.22 8.32
C ALA A 210 7.02 -25.91 7.13
N TYR A 211 5.70 -25.93 7.17
CA TYR A 211 4.82 -26.28 6.05
C TYR A 211 4.06 -25.04 5.61
N HIS A 212 4.02 -24.74 4.32
CA HIS A 212 3.33 -23.58 3.77
C HIS A 212 2.06 -23.97 3.04
N LEU A 213 0.93 -23.36 3.41
CA LEU A 213 -0.26 -23.31 2.56
C LEU A 213 -0.38 -21.91 1.97
N THR A 214 -0.54 -21.85 0.66
CA THR A 214 -0.33 -20.59 -0.08
C THR A 214 -1.40 -20.37 -1.13
N ALA A 215 -2.08 -19.25 -1.07
CA ALA A 215 -3.05 -18.83 -2.08
C ALA A 215 -2.39 -18.70 -3.46
N ASP A 216 -2.97 -19.36 -4.48
CA ASP A 216 -2.34 -19.52 -5.79
C ASP A 216 -2.53 -18.29 -6.69
N TYR A 217 -1.85 -17.20 -6.33
CA TYR A 217 -1.74 -15.98 -7.13
C TYR A 217 -0.53 -15.14 -6.70
N THR A 218 -0.24 -14.05 -7.43
CA THR A 218 1.01 -13.29 -7.28
C THR A 218 1.34 -12.89 -5.83
N TRP A 219 0.34 -12.50 -5.02
CA TRP A 219 0.63 -12.19 -3.60
C TRP A 219 1.06 -13.43 -2.82
N GLY A 220 0.31 -14.53 -2.94
CA GLY A 220 0.63 -15.76 -2.22
C GLY A 220 2.05 -16.24 -2.55
N TRP A 221 2.42 -16.21 -3.82
CA TRP A 221 3.76 -16.62 -4.27
C TRP A 221 4.87 -15.76 -3.65
N THR A 222 4.71 -14.43 -3.70
CA THR A 222 5.74 -13.53 -3.15
C THR A 222 5.74 -13.50 -1.62
N GLN A 223 4.58 -13.74 -0.97
CA GLN A 223 4.51 -13.88 0.49
C GLN A 223 5.20 -15.16 0.96
N GLU A 224 4.93 -16.29 0.30
CA GLU A 224 5.61 -17.55 0.61
C GLU A 224 7.11 -17.42 0.42
N GLU A 225 7.56 -16.92 -0.72
CA GLU A 225 8.99 -16.72 -0.99
C GLU A 225 9.65 -15.85 0.09
N SER A 226 9.02 -14.72 0.43
CA SER A 226 9.59 -13.79 1.41
C SER A 226 9.68 -14.38 2.81
N ILE A 227 8.62 -15.03 3.31
CA ILE A 227 8.65 -15.60 4.66
C ILE A 227 9.48 -16.88 4.70
N LYS A 228 9.48 -17.69 3.64
CA LYS A 228 10.32 -18.87 3.51
C LYS A 228 11.80 -18.49 3.56
N ASN A 229 12.24 -17.54 2.73
CA ASN A 229 13.64 -17.09 2.73
C ASN A 229 14.02 -16.55 4.12
N THR A 230 13.17 -15.75 4.75
CA THR A 230 13.41 -15.25 6.11
C THR A 230 13.54 -16.39 7.12
N THR A 231 12.66 -17.37 7.12
CA THR A 231 12.71 -18.49 8.09
C THR A 231 13.87 -19.43 7.83
N GLU A 232 14.25 -19.67 6.58
CA GLU A 232 15.45 -20.44 6.20
C GLU A 232 16.74 -19.72 6.65
N GLU A 233 16.82 -18.38 6.52
CA GLU A 233 17.92 -17.58 7.09
C GLU A 233 18.02 -17.71 8.62
N LEU A 234 16.90 -17.95 9.31
CA LEU A 234 16.89 -18.24 10.76
C LEU A 234 17.37 -19.67 11.10
N GLY A 235 17.50 -20.54 10.12
CA GLY A 235 17.86 -21.96 10.30
C GLY A 235 16.67 -22.92 10.31
N TRP A 236 15.46 -22.45 10.00
CA TRP A 236 14.30 -23.33 9.84
C TRP A 236 14.42 -24.14 8.55
N LYS A 237 13.69 -25.26 8.45
CA LYS A 237 13.59 -26.06 7.24
C LYS A 237 12.18 -26.03 6.69
N THR A 238 12.05 -25.83 5.40
CA THR A 238 10.77 -25.96 4.71
C THR A 238 10.52 -27.42 4.35
N THR A 239 9.46 -28.02 4.90
CA THR A 239 9.06 -29.42 4.63
C THR A 239 8.25 -29.52 3.34
N ALA A 240 7.36 -28.57 3.08
CA ALA A 240 6.57 -28.48 1.85
C ALA A 240 5.98 -27.07 1.65
N THR A 241 5.65 -26.81 0.39
CA THR A 241 4.84 -25.65 -0.05
C THR A 241 3.69 -26.16 -0.93
N VAL A 242 2.46 -25.81 -0.59
CA VAL A 242 1.26 -26.28 -1.29
C VAL A 242 0.39 -25.10 -1.68
N ARG A 243 0.03 -25.04 -2.95
CA ARG A 243 -0.85 -24.01 -3.52
C ARG A 243 -2.31 -24.37 -3.30
N THR A 244 -3.12 -23.36 -2.96
CA THR A 244 -4.56 -23.49 -2.77
C THR A 244 -5.30 -22.46 -3.63
N PRO A 245 -6.46 -22.80 -4.21
CA PRO A 245 -7.25 -21.83 -4.97
C PRO A 245 -7.70 -20.66 -4.09
N VAL A 246 -7.73 -19.45 -4.66
CA VAL A 246 -8.32 -18.29 -3.99
C VAL A 246 -9.83 -18.44 -3.92
N GLY A 247 -10.42 -18.23 -2.74
CA GLY A 247 -11.85 -18.39 -2.49
C GLY A 247 -12.25 -19.82 -2.14
N ALA A 248 -11.30 -20.67 -1.74
CA ALA A 248 -11.61 -22.02 -1.27
C ALA A 248 -12.43 -21.99 0.03
N GLY A 249 -13.53 -22.74 0.05
CA GLY A 249 -14.35 -22.91 1.25
C GLY A 249 -13.86 -24.04 2.16
N ASP A 250 -13.25 -25.07 1.57
CA ASP A 250 -12.76 -26.28 2.24
C ASP A 250 -11.25 -26.44 2.04
N PHE A 251 -10.53 -26.47 3.14
CA PHE A 251 -9.08 -26.68 3.20
C PHE A 251 -8.68 -28.04 3.75
N SER A 252 -9.63 -28.93 4.06
CA SER A 252 -9.37 -30.24 4.68
C SER A 252 -8.35 -31.08 3.92
N GLN A 253 -8.46 -31.14 2.61
CA GLN A 253 -7.51 -31.86 1.74
C GLN A 253 -6.09 -31.30 1.78
N TYR A 254 -5.92 -30.03 2.09
CA TYR A 254 -4.60 -29.37 2.20
C TYR A 254 -4.03 -29.46 3.62
N ILE A 255 -4.89 -29.51 4.65
CA ILE A 255 -4.50 -29.59 6.07
C ILE A 255 -4.15 -31.04 6.46
N THR A 256 -4.86 -32.03 5.95
CA THR A 256 -4.61 -33.45 6.26
C THR A 256 -3.16 -33.87 6.03
N PRO A 257 -2.46 -33.51 4.92
CA PRO A 257 -1.04 -33.80 4.74
C PRO A 257 -0.13 -33.15 5.79
N VAL A 258 -0.49 -31.98 6.32
CA VAL A 258 0.29 -31.30 7.35
C VAL A 258 0.43 -32.14 8.60
N LEU A 259 -0.63 -32.87 8.99
CA LEU A 259 -0.64 -33.73 10.17
C LEU A 259 0.47 -34.81 10.14
N ASN A 260 0.85 -35.27 8.94
CA ASN A 260 1.79 -36.37 8.75
C ASN A 260 3.13 -35.93 8.12
N SER A 261 3.34 -34.63 7.94
CA SER A 261 4.51 -34.06 7.25
C SER A 261 5.79 -34.03 8.08
N GLY A 262 5.67 -34.20 9.42
CA GLY A 262 6.77 -33.94 10.35
C GLY A 262 7.03 -32.46 10.62
N ALA A 263 6.24 -31.55 10.02
CA ALA A 263 6.27 -30.12 10.32
C ALA A 263 5.78 -29.85 11.76
N ASP A 264 6.37 -28.86 12.38
CA ASP A 264 5.97 -28.33 13.67
C ASP A 264 5.52 -26.85 13.60
N VAL A 265 5.47 -26.29 12.37
CA VAL A 265 4.93 -24.97 12.07
C VAL A 265 4.10 -25.02 10.78
N LEU A 266 2.91 -24.46 10.82
CA LEU A 266 2.10 -24.15 9.62
C LEU A 266 2.14 -22.65 9.34
N ILE A 267 2.58 -22.27 8.16
CA ILE A 267 2.55 -20.88 7.69
C ILE A 267 1.40 -20.73 6.69
N LEU A 268 0.42 -19.92 7.04
CA LEU A 268 -0.75 -19.63 6.22
C LEU A 268 -0.52 -18.36 5.40
N ASN A 269 -0.09 -18.51 4.15
CA ASN A 269 0.01 -17.41 3.19
C ASN A 269 -1.36 -17.17 2.54
N HIS A 270 -2.37 -16.95 3.37
CA HIS A 270 -3.77 -16.73 3.02
C HIS A 270 -4.24 -15.38 3.54
N TYR A 271 -5.26 -14.80 2.89
CA TYR A 271 -5.86 -13.53 3.30
C TYR A 271 -7.39 -13.59 3.21
N GLY A 272 -8.08 -12.68 3.93
CA GLY A 272 -9.53 -12.59 3.92
C GLY A 272 -10.19 -13.90 4.35
N LYS A 273 -11.23 -14.33 3.63
CA LYS A 273 -11.98 -15.57 3.93
C LYS A 273 -11.14 -16.82 3.83
N ASP A 274 -10.14 -16.85 2.95
CA ASP A 274 -9.26 -18.02 2.83
C ASP A 274 -8.45 -18.25 4.11
N MET A 275 -7.94 -17.17 4.72
CA MET A 275 -7.25 -17.27 6.02
C MET A 275 -8.20 -17.70 7.14
N ILE A 276 -9.39 -17.11 7.21
CA ILE A 276 -10.40 -17.44 8.22
C ILE A 276 -10.74 -18.95 8.14
N ASN A 277 -11.01 -19.45 6.94
CA ASN A 277 -11.37 -20.84 6.72
C ASN A 277 -10.20 -21.78 6.99
N SER A 278 -9.04 -21.53 6.45
CA SER A 278 -7.86 -22.39 6.63
C SER A 278 -7.38 -22.45 8.06
N LEU A 279 -7.36 -21.32 8.77
CA LEU A 279 -7.01 -21.29 10.19
C LEU A 279 -8.04 -22.05 11.04
N THR A 280 -9.33 -21.77 10.85
CA THR A 280 -10.40 -22.44 11.59
C THR A 280 -10.34 -23.95 11.41
N GLN A 281 -10.17 -24.41 10.17
CA GLN A 281 -10.04 -25.85 9.90
C GLN A 281 -8.74 -26.43 10.44
N ALA A 282 -7.60 -25.72 10.37
CA ALA A 282 -6.35 -26.18 10.97
C ALA A 282 -6.48 -26.42 12.47
N VAL A 283 -7.19 -25.52 13.18
CA VAL A 283 -7.50 -25.70 14.61
C VAL A 283 -8.45 -26.87 14.83
N GLN A 284 -9.51 -27.01 14.05
CA GLN A 284 -10.47 -28.13 14.13
C GLN A 284 -9.81 -29.50 13.88
N PHE A 285 -8.78 -29.57 13.05
CA PHE A 285 -7.97 -30.78 12.83
C PHE A 285 -6.95 -31.04 13.96
N GLY A 286 -6.96 -30.23 15.04
CA GLY A 286 -6.14 -30.44 16.22
C GLY A 286 -4.67 -30.05 16.06
N LEU A 287 -4.31 -29.21 15.06
CA LEU A 287 -2.93 -28.81 14.86
C LEU A 287 -2.36 -28.03 16.06
N ARG A 288 -3.18 -27.23 16.75
CA ARG A 288 -2.73 -26.45 17.93
C ARG A 288 -2.41 -27.31 19.14
N ASP A 289 -3.05 -28.47 19.27
CA ASP A 289 -2.86 -29.39 20.39
C ASP A 289 -1.75 -30.42 20.13
N LYS A 290 -1.19 -30.38 18.91
CA LYS A 290 -0.17 -31.31 18.45
C LYS A 290 1.21 -30.95 18.98
N GLN A 291 1.99 -31.98 19.29
CA GLN A 291 3.43 -31.85 19.54
C GLN A 291 4.21 -32.66 18.49
N VAL A 292 5.32 -32.10 18.02
CA VAL A 292 6.25 -32.75 17.09
C VAL A 292 7.65 -32.63 17.67
N ASN A 293 8.31 -33.78 17.91
CA ASN A 293 9.63 -33.83 18.47
C ASN A 293 9.79 -33.02 19.80
N GLY A 294 8.76 -33.05 20.66
CA GLY A 294 8.75 -32.35 21.94
C GLY A 294 8.48 -30.83 21.85
N LYS A 295 8.14 -30.31 20.66
CA LYS A 295 7.77 -28.91 20.46
C LYS A 295 6.28 -28.78 20.15
N ASN A 296 5.67 -27.74 20.69
CA ASN A 296 4.30 -27.37 20.33
C ASN A 296 4.23 -27.00 18.84
N PHE A 297 3.14 -27.38 18.21
CA PHE A 297 2.84 -27.01 16.84
C PHE A 297 2.36 -25.56 16.79
N GLU A 298 3.01 -24.74 15.94
CA GLU A 298 2.69 -23.32 15.81
C GLU A 298 2.00 -23.02 14.49
N ILE A 299 1.13 -21.99 14.49
CA ILE A 299 0.51 -21.45 13.28
C ILE A 299 0.91 -19.99 13.14
N ILE A 300 1.35 -19.59 11.95
CA ILE A 300 1.79 -18.22 11.64
C ILE A 300 0.95 -17.69 10.46
N VAL A 301 0.49 -16.46 10.58
CA VAL A 301 -0.24 -15.73 9.54
C VAL A 301 0.56 -14.48 9.19
N PRO A 302 1.47 -14.52 8.19
CA PRO A 302 2.40 -13.44 7.92
C PRO A 302 1.75 -12.08 7.67
N LEU A 303 0.59 -12.02 7.01
CA LEU A 303 -0.22 -10.80 6.87
C LEU A 303 -1.54 -10.97 7.63
N PHE A 304 -1.76 -10.14 8.64
CA PHE A 304 -2.86 -10.30 9.57
C PHE A 304 -3.67 -9.00 9.71
N SER A 305 -4.98 -9.05 9.52
CA SER A 305 -5.88 -7.89 9.70
C SER A 305 -6.84 -8.10 10.88
N ARG A 306 -7.35 -6.99 11.41
CA ARG A 306 -8.42 -7.02 12.42
C ARG A 306 -9.68 -7.75 11.92
N LEU A 307 -10.03 -7.56 10.65
CA LEU A 307 -11.22 -8.19 10.06
C LEU A 307 -11.05 -9.71 9.95
N MET A 308 -9.87 -10.17 9.55
CA MET A 308 -9.53 -11.59 9.57
C MET A 308 -9.57 -12.17 10.99
N ALA A 309 -9.02 -11.44 11.96
CA ALA A 309 -9.07 -11.84 13.37
C ALA A 309 -10.52 -11.94 13.87
N GLN A 310 -11.37 -10.99 13.51
CA GLN A 310 -12.79 -11.00 13.86
C GLN A 310 -13.54 -12.20 13.25
N GLY A 311 -13.24 -12.53 11.98
CA GLY A 311 -13.84 -13.68 11.30
C GLY A 311 -13.39 -15.03 11.86
N ALA A 312 -12.14 -15.14 12.30
CA ALA A 312 -11.60 -16.39 12.85
C ALA A 312 -11.88 -16.58 14.38
N GLY A 313 -12.30 -15.52 15.08
CA GLY A 313 -12.67 -15.57 16.48
C GLY A 313 -11.52 -16.05 17.38
N ASP A 314 -11.81 -16.94 18.33
CA ASP A 314 -10.82 -17.46 19.29
C ASP A 314 -9.66 -18.23 18.65
N ASN A 315 -9.79 -18.64 17.39
CA ASN A 315 -8.73 -19.37 16.70
C ASN A 315 -7.46 -18.52 16.48
N ILE A 316 -7.55 -17.19 16.61
CA ILE A 316 -6.39 -16.31 16.44
C ILE A 316 -5.47 -16.19 17.65
N LYS A 317 -5.90 -16.64 18.84
CA LYS A 317 -5.16 -16.44 20.10
C LYS A 317 -3.71 -16.91 19.98
N GLY A 318 -2.75 -16.06 20.34
CA GLY A 318 -1.31 -16.35 20.30
C GLY A 318 -0.65 -16.30 18.90
N ILE A 319 -1.42 -16.27 17.80
CA ILE A 319 -0.88 -16.31 16.43
C ILE A 319 -0.12 -15.01 16.11
N LEU A 320 1.10 -15.16 15.59
CA LEU A 320 1.96 -14.07 15.16
C LEU A 320 1.73 -13.73 13.68
N GLY A 321 1.84 -12.44 13.36
CA GLY A 321 1.80 -11.92 12.00
C GLY A 321 2.22 -10.46 11.93
N THR A 322 2.08 -9.86 10.76
CA THR A 322 2.34 -8.43 10.54
C THR A 322 1.09 -7.71 10.08
N THR A 323 1.03 -6.41 10.35
CA THR A 323 -0.03 -5.54 9.86
C THR A 323 0.54 -4.18 9.48
N ASN A 324 -0.11 -3.51 8.52
CA ASN A 324 0.30 -2.19 8.07
C ASN A 324 0.07 -1.11 9.13
N TRP A 325 -1.02 -1.23 9.86
CA TRP A 325 -1.49 -0.28 10.86
C TRP A 325 -2.47 -0.99 11.80
N ASN A 326 -2.60 -0.49 13.03
CA ASN A 326 -3.55 -1.01 14.00
C ASN A 326 -4.25 0.15 14.72
N TRP A 327 -5.57 0.02 14.90
CA TRP A 327 -6.39 1.02 15.54
C TRP A 327 -6.02 1.32 17.01
N SER A 328 -5.27 0.42 17.65
CA SER A 328 -4.80 0.59 19.04
C SER A 328 -3.57 1.49 19.17
N LEU A 329 -2.98 1.96 18.07
CA LEU A 329 -1.85 2.89 18.10
C LEU A 329 -2.22 4.19 18.81
N GLN A 330 -1.27 4.76 19.55
CA GLN A 330 -1.50 5.87 20.46
C GLN A 330 -1.01 7.22 19.96
N ASP A 331 -0.47 7.29 18.74
CA ASP A 331 -0.13 8.57 18.11
C ASP A 331 -1.40 9.38 17.75
N ASP A 332 -1.22 10.70 17.62
CA ASP A 332 -2.34 11.63 17.42
C ASP A 332 -3.09 11.39 16.12
N ALA A 333 -2.38 10.99 15.05
CA ALA A 333 -3.00 10.69 13.77
C ALA A 333 -3.90 9.46 13.84
N SER A 334 -3.41 8.38 14.45
CA SER A 334 -4.18 7.14 14.67
C SER A 334 -5.40 7.41 15.52
N LYS A 335 -5.27 8.14 16.63
CA LYS A 335 -6.40 8.53 17.50
C LYS A 335 -7.44 9.37 16.75
N ALA A 336 -6.99 10.34 15.95
CA ALA A 336 -7.88 11.20 15.16
C ALA A 336 -8.68 10.37 14.15
N PHE A 337 -8.03 9.44 13.43
CA PHE A 337 -8.69 8.58 12.46
C PHE A 337 -9.67 7.60 13.12
N VAL A 338 -9.25 6.94 14.20
CA VAL A 338 -10.12 6.00 14.95
C VAL A 338 -11.36 6.72 15.47
N LYS A 339 -11.21 7.95 15.97
CA LYS A 339 -12.32 8.77 16.44
C LYS A 339 -13.28 9.09 15.29
N SER A 340 -12.79 9.66 14.19
CA SER A 340 -13.62 10.06 13.04
C SER A 340 -14.34 8.86 12.42
N PHE A 341 -13.60 7.77 12.19
CA PHE A 341 -14.16 6.56 11.60
C PHE A 341 -15.17 5.89 12.54
N GLY A 342 -14.86 5.81 13.84
CA GLY A 342 -15.75 5.27 14.84
C GLY A 342 -17.05 6.05 15.01
N GLN A 343 -17.00 7.38 14.96
CA GLN A 343 -18.18 8.25 14.97
C GLN A 343 -19.07 8.04 13.75
N GLU A 344 -18.50 7.83 12.58
CA GLU A 344 -19.25 7.65 11.33
C GLU A 344 -19.81 6.23 11.18
N TYR A 345 -19.06 5.19 11.61
CA TYR A 345 -19.37 3.80 11.27
C TYR A 345 -19.57 2.86 12.47
N GLY A 346 -19.41 3.35 13.70
CA GLY A 346 -19.65 2.56 14.93
C GLY A 346 -18.64 1.47 15.22
N ALA A 347 -17.50 1.43 14.52
CA ALA A 347 -16.43 0.44 14.69
C ALA A 347 -15.06 1.08 14.42
N PRO A 348 -13.97 0.54 14.99
CA PRO A 348 -12.64 1.02 14.64
C PRO A 348 -12.28 0.62 13.21
N PRO A 349 -11.46 1.43 12.49
CA PRO A 349 -11.02 1.09 11.14
C PRO A 349 -10.05 -0.09 11.10
N SER A 350 -10.01 -0.79 9.97
CA SER A 350 -8.97 -1.79 9.67
C SER A 350 -7.71 -1.16 9.08
N GLN A 351 -6.65 -1.96 8.91
CA GLN A 351 -5.45 -1.56 8.16
C GLN A 351 -5.76 -1.19 6.69
N ALA A 352 -6.75 -1.87 6.07
CA ALA A 352 -7.21 -1.57 4.73
C ALA A 352 -7.88 -0.18 4.67
N ALA A 353 -8.75 0.09 5.62
CA ALA A 353 -9.40 1.40 5.77
C ALA A 353 -8.36 2.52 5.94
N GLN A 354 -7.38 2.35 6.84
CA GLN A 354 -6.33 3.36 7.06
C GLN A 354 -5.54 3.62 5.78
N THR A 355 -5.11 2.57 5.09
CA THR A 355 -4.36 2.69 3.84
C THR A 355 -5.14 3.47 2.78
N CYS A 356 -6.40 3.14 2.59
CA CYS A 356 -7.26 3.76 1.58
C CYS A 356 -7.55 5.23 1.90
N TYR A 357 -7.82 5.54 3.16
CA TYR A 357 -7.98 6.91 3.63
C TYR A 357 -6.73 7.75 3.34
N VAL A 358 -5.56 7.25 3.76
CA VAL A 358 -4.28 7.94 3.58
C VAL A 358 -3.96 8.17 2.10
N GLN A 359 -4.19 7.18 1.24
CA GLN A 359 -3.90 7.31 -0.19
C GLN A 359 -4.77 8.35 -0.89
N ALA A 360 -6.05 8.46 -0.53
CA ALA A 360 -6.91 9.52 -1.05
C ALA A 360 -6.39 10.91 -0.66
N LEU A 361 -5.96 11.09 0.60
CA LEU A 361 -5.37 12.34 1.07
C LEU A 361 -4.03 12.64 0.40
N LEU A 362 -3.16 11.65 0.23
CA LEU A 362 -1.84 11.84 -0.38
C LEU A 362 -1.93 12.23 -1.86
N TYR A 363 -2.84 11.61 -2.62
CA TYR A 363 -3.10 12.03 -3.99
C TYR A 363 -3.59 13.48 -4.05
N ALA A 364 -4.57 13.82 -3.23
CA ALA A 364 -5.12 15.17 -3.15
C ALA A 364 -4.04 16.19 -2.75
N ASN A 365 -3.20 15.86 -1.75
CA ASN A 365 -2.08 16.70 -1.32
C ASN A 365 -1.03 16.89 -2.42
N ALA A 366 -0.77 15.87 -3.21
CA ALA A 366 0.16 15.95 -4.35
C ALA A 366 -0.39 16.86 -5.46
N CYS A 367 -1.69 16.86 -5.71
CA CYS A 367 -2.33 17.80 -6.64
C CYS A 367 -2.17 19.25 -6.16
N GLU A 368 -2.37 19.52 -4.86
CA GLU A 368 -2.13 20.85 -4.29
C GLU A 368 -0.65 21.27 -4.37
N MET A 369 0.28 20.36 -4.11
CA MET A 369 1.72 20.61 -4.26
C MET A 369 2.10 20.93 -5.71
N ALA A 370 1.56 20.18 -6.66
CA ALA A 370 1.82 20.37 -8.09
C ALA A 370 1.07 21.59 -8.66
N GLY A 371 0.03 22.09 -7.98
CA GLY A 371 -0.84 23.16 -8.46
C GLY A 371 -1.67 22.77 -9.69
N THR A 372 -1.80 21.46 -9.98
CA THR A 372 -2.47 20.92 -11.18
C THR A 372 -2.96 19.49 -10.93
N PHE A 373 -3.91 19.05 -11.78
CA PHE A 373 -4.32 17.64 -11.87
C PHE A 373 -3.58 16.88 -12.98
N TYR A 374 -2.65 17.53 -13.69
CA TYR A 374 -1.88 16.90 -14.76
C TYR A 374 -1.02 15.76 -14.22
N PRO A 375 -1.30 14.50 -14.62
CA PRO A 375 -0.72 13.34 -13.96
C PRO A 375 0.81 13.32 -13.87
N PRO A 376 1.59 13.68 -14.93
CA PRO A 376 3.04 13.73 -14.82
C PRO A 376 3.56 14.65 -13.71
N GLU A 377 2.94 15.82 -13.48
CA GLU A 377 3.36 16.75 -12.42
C GLU A 377 2.93 16.23 -11.03
N VAL A 378 1.75 15.62 -10.93
CA VAL A 378 1.30 14.97 -9.68
C VAL A 378 2.22 13.78 -9.31
N ILE A 379 2.64 12.98 -10.31
CA ILE A 379 3.61 11.88 -10.11
C ILE A 379 4.93 12.42 -9.58
N LYS A 380 5.49 13.48 -10.19
CA LYS A 380 6.72 14.13 -9.71
C LYS A 380 6.59 14.66 -8.28
N ALA A 381 5.41 15.17 -7.91
CA ALA A 381 5.14 15.62 -6.54
C ALA A 381 5.08 14.46 -5.53
N LEU A 382 4.68 13.26 -5.96
CA LEU A 382 4.67 12.05 -5.13
C LEU A 382 6.04 11.37 -5.06
N GLU A 383 6.86 11.43 -6.12
CA GLU A 383 8.17 10.79 -6.18
C GLU A 383 9.14 11.42 -5.17
N GLY A 384 9.56 10.64 -4.17
CA GLY A 384 10.42 11.10 -3.08
C GLY A 384 9.69 11.92 -2.00
N PHE A 385 8.35 12.00 -2.04
CA PHE A 385 7.58 12.74 -1.05
C PHE A 385 7.71 12.10 0.34
N LYS A 386 8.18 12.92 1.29
CA LYS A 386 8.33 12.56 2.70
C LYS A 386 7.25 13.24 3.51
N PHE A 387 6.61 12.48 4.37
CA PHE A 387 5.51 12.96 5.22
C PHE A 387 5.48 12.23 6.56
N ASP A 388 4.74 12.80 7.50
CA ASP A 388 4.47 12.25 8.83
C ASP A 388 3.04 12.57 9.26
N GLY A 389 2.65 12.10 10.45
CA GLY A 389 1.33 12.39 11.01
C GLY A 389 0.19 11.61 10.36
N MET A 390 0.47 10.40 9.81
CA MET A 390 -0.50 9.53 9.17
C MET A 390 -0.54 8.12 9.81
N GLY A 391 -0.04 8.01 11.06
CA GLY A 391 -0.17 6.81 11.90
C GLY A 391 0.92 5.74 11.75
N ASN A 392 1.98 6.00 10.97
CA ASN A 392 3.09 5.05 10.77
C ASN A 392 4.47 5.69 10.96
N GLY A 393 4.55 6.86 11.62
CA GLY A 393 5.79 7.63 11.73
C GLY A 393 6.26 8.20 10.38
N PRO A 394 7.52 8.67 10.32
CA PRO A 394 8.09 9.26 9.11
C PRO A 394 8.04 8.31 7.92
N THR A 395 7.44 8.76 6.85
CA THR A 395 7.07 7.94 5.69
C THR A 395 7.59 8.57 4.41
N GLU A 396 7.90 7.76 3.39
CA GLU A 396 8.39 8.23 2.10
C GLU A 396 7.84 7.37 0.95
N TYR A 397 7.37 8.01 -0.12
CA TYR A 397 7.23 7.37 -1.42
C TYR A 397 8.57 7.38 -2.16
N ARG A 398 9.20 6.22 -2.30
CA ARG A 398 10.46 6.11 -3.02
C ARG A 398 10.26 6.34 -4.52
N ALA A 399 11.02 7.28 -5.11
CA ALA A 399 10.90 7.64 -6.54
C ALA A 399 11.25 6.49 -7.50
N ALA A 400 12.11 5.55 -7.08
CA ALA A 400 12.61 4.49 -7.95
C ALA A 400 11.57 3.41 -8.29
N ASP A 401 10.56 3.21 -7.44
CA ASP A 401 9.59 2.11 -7.59
C ASP A 401 8.19 2.44 -7.07
N HIS A 402 7.98 3.66 -6.57
CA HIS A 402 6.71 4.14 -6.00
C HIS A 402 6.20 3.31 -4.80
N GLN A 403 7.12 2.59 -4.13
CA GLN A 403 6.84 1.94 -2.86
C GLN A 403 6.91 2.95 -1.72
N CYS A 404 5.91 2.92 -0.85
CA CYS A 404 5.94 3.66 0.40
C CYS A 404 6.70 2.88 1.48
N PHE A 405 7.62 3.55 2.16
CA PHE A 405 8.39 3.01 3.28
C PHE A 405 8.03 3.71 4.58
N LYS A 406 7.76 2.91 5.60
CA LYS A 406 7.30 3.30 6.92
C LYS A 406 7.54 2.17 7.92
N ASP A 407 7.26 2.40 9.19
CA ASP A 407 7.32 1.36 10.20
C ASP A 407 6.30 0.26 9.92
N VAL A 408 6.65 -0.99 10.24
CA VAL A 408 5.82 -2.18 10.09
C VAL A 408 5.52 -2.76 11.47
N LEU A 409 4.27 -3.15 11.71
CA LEU A 409 3.84 -3.69 12.98
C LEU A 409 3.88 -5.21 12.98
N VAL A 410 4.47 -5.81 14.01
CA VAL A 410 4.25 -7.21 14.36
C VAL A 410 3.14 -7.28 15.38
N VAL A 411 2.17 -8.14 15.12
CA VAL A 411 0.99 -8.33 15.95
C VAL A 411 0.87 -9.78 16.40
N ARG A 412 0.21 -9.95 17.55
CA ARG A 412 -0.16 -11.26 18.09
C ARG A 412 -1.66 -11.29 18.36
N GLY A 413 -2.31 -12.40 18.03
CA GLY A 413 -3.69 -12.64 18.42
C GLY A 413 -3.86 -12.53 19.94
N ASN A 414 -4.79 -11.66 20.37
CA ASN A 414 -4.99 -11.35 21.79
C ASN A 414 -5.65 -12.51 22.52
N GLU A 415 -5.00 -13.04 23.54
CA GLU A 415 -5.53 -14.13 24.36
C GLU A 415 -6.68 -13.69 25.28
N ASN A 416 -6.65 -12.43 25.70
CA ASN A 416 -7.60 -11.85 26.65
C ASN A 416 -8.15 -10.51 26.11
N PRO A 417 -9.01 -10.53 25.07
CA PRO A 417 -9.53 -9.32 24.48
C PRO A 417 -10.44 -8.54 25.45
N SER A 418 -10.23 -7.24 25.58
CA SER A 418 -11.06 -6.33 26.38
C SER A 418 -12.37 -5.93 25.68
N SER A 419 -12.47 -6.16 24.38
CA SER A 419 -13.64 -5.91 23.55
C SER A 419 -13.63 -6.79 22.29
N GLN A 420 -14.77 -6.85 21.59
CA GLN A 420 -14.88 -7.57 20.31
C GLN A 420 -13.93 -7.08 19.21
N PHE A 421 -13.27 -5.94 19.39
CA PHE A 421 -12.33 -5.36 18.43
C PHE A 421 -10.87 -5.47 18.88
N ASP A 422 -10.61 -5.76 20.17
CA ASP A 422 -9.26 -5.86 20.75
C ASP A 422 -8.64 -7.26 20.50
N LEU A 423 -8.60 -7.64 19.23
CA LEU A 423 -8.24 -8.99 18.80
C LEU A 423 -6.76 -9.14 18.44
N LEU A 424 -6.06 -8.05 18.16
CA LEU A 424 -4.64 -8.04 17.80
C LEU A 424 -3.86 -7.09 18.69
N LYS A 425 -2.88 -7.59 19.43
CA LYS A 425 -1.92 -6.78 20.19
C LYS A 425 -0.70 -6.46 19.32
N VAL A 426 -0.30 -5.19 19.24
CA VAL A 426 0.99 -4.80 18.69
C VAL A 426 2.08 -5.23 19.67
N VAL A 427 2.91 -6.19 19.27
CA VAL A 427 4.02 -6.71 20.09
C VAL A 427 5.35 -6.08 19.73
N LYS A 428 5.48 -5.57 18.51
CA LYS A 428 6.69 -4.84 18.05
C LYS A 428 6.36 -3.86 16.96
N ILE A 429 6.96 -2.68 17.04
CA ILE A 429 7.03 -1.71 15.94
C ILE A 429 8.43 -1.85 15.35
N VAL A 430 8.52 -2.29 14.10
CA VAL A 430 9.78 -2.48 13.38
C VAL A 430 10.05 -1.25 12.55
N PRO A 431 11.13 -0.51 12.83
CA PRO A 431 11.40 0.74 12.16
C PRO A 431 11.68 0.54 10.66
N ARG A 432 11.30 1.53 9.88
CA ARG A 432 11.50 1.60 8.43
C ARG A 432 12.89 1.13 8.00
N SER A 433 13.95 1.53 8.68
CA SER A 433 15.34 1.21 8.34
C SER A 433 15.67 -0.30 8.37
N GLN A 434 14.85 -1.12 9.05
CA GLN A 434 15.03 -2.58 9.11
C GLN A 434 14.27 -3.32 8.00
N VAL A 435 13.34 -2.66 7.33
CA VAL A 435 12.49 -3.27 6.30
C VAL A 435 12.73 -2.69 4.90
N GLU A 436 13.52 -1.63 4.78
CA GLU A 436 13.94 -1.09 3.48
C GLU A 436 14.81 -2.08 2.70
N TYR A 437 14.74 -1.96 1.37
CA TYR A 437 15.49 -2.82 0.44
C TYR A 437 15.93 -2.02 -0.80
N ASP A 438 16.93 -2.54 -1.51
CA ASP A 438 17.35 -1.98 -2.80
C ASP A 438 16.22 -2.16 -3.84
N PRO A 439 15.74 -1.10 -4.51
CA PRO A 439 14.67 -1.18 -5.50
C PRO A 439 14.97 -2.14 -6.66
N LYS A 440 16.24 -2.51 -6.87
CA LYS A 440 16.64 -3.41 -7.94
C LYS A 440 16.32 -4.88 -7.66
N ILE A 441 16.11 -5.28 -6.40
CA ILE A 441 15.95 -6.71 -6.04
C ILE A 441 14.70 -7.34 -6.66
N PHE A 442 13.68 -6.54 -6.99
CA PHE A 442 12.45 -7.03 -7.62
C PHE A 442 12.30 -6.66 -9.09
N GLY A 443 13.33 -6.06 -9.69
CA GLY A 443 13.39 -5.72 -11.11
C GLY A 443 12.31 -4.71 -11.55
N GLY A 444 11.90 -4.82 -12.82
CA GLY A 444 10.87 -3.97 -13.44
C GLY A 444 11.34 -2.57 -13.82
N ASP A 445 10.49 -1.89 -14.58
CA ASP A 445 10.68 -0.51 -15.02
C ASP A 445 9.36 0.27 -14.85
N LEU A 446 9.43 1.51 -14.39
CA LEU A 446 8.25 2.37 -14.24
C LEU A 446 7.59 2.72 -15.58
N GLY A 447 8.36 2.69 -16.67
CA GLY A 447 7.90 3.11 -17.98
C GLY A 447 7.83 4.63 -18.16
N PRO A 448 7.47 5.07 -19.37
CA PRO A 448 7.41 6.49 -19.70
C PRO A 448 6.20 7.19 -19.09
N TYR A 449 6.27 8.52 -19.02
CA TYR A 449 5.07 9.33 -18.87
C TYR A 449 4.19 9.21 -20.13
N LYS A 450 2.88 9.18 -19.96
CA LYS A 450 1.91 9.36 -21.03
C LYS A 450 1.62 10.85 -21.16
N VAL A 451 1.75 11.35 -22.36
CA VAL A 451 1.54 12.77 -22.73
C VAL A 451 0.21 12.89 -23.46
#